data_379b52bb428653863cd16f26f3141d27
#
_entry.id   379b52bb428653863cd16f26f3141d27
#
_cell.length_a   1.000
_cell.length_b   1.000
_cell.length_c   1.000
_cell.angle_alpha   90.00
_cell.angle_beta   90.00
_cell.angle_gamma   90.00
#
_symmetry.space_group_name_H-M   'P 1'
#
loop_
_entity.id
_entity.type
_entity.pdbx_description
1 polymer ?
#
loop_
_entity_poly.entity_id
_entity_poly.type
_entity_poly.pdbx_seq_one_letter_code
_entity_poly.pdbx_strand_id
1 'polypeptide(L)'
;MSLSRRSFLLTTGAAFATPLDALRSRLEAGIPAPEELGYGPLRQVKDATTGLPLLQVPEGFRYLTFGWTGDQMDDGRRIPPLHDGMAAFPGGKGRVILVRNHEIGPGPALAAATYDSNAGGGTTTTVFDPAAERVVSTRVSLAGTVRNCAGGATPWGSWLTCEESVAGPTDRENPLPLQHGYVFEVPHDGASDAKPIKAMGCFVHEAVAVDPQTGIVYQT
;
A
#
# COMPACT_ATOMS: atom_id res chain seq x y z
N MET A 1 40.66 -5.24 -12.91
CA MET A 1 40.01 -6.46 -13.41
C MET A 1 38.55 -6.13 -13.69
N SER A 2 38.18 -6.17 -14.96
CA SER A 2 36.77 -5.90 -15.34
C SER A 2 35.97 -7.19 -15.18
N LEU A 3 34.99 -7.19 -14.29
CA LEU A 3 34.06 -8.29 -14.13
C LEU A 3 33.16 -8.35 -15.38
N SER A 4 33.10 -9.52 -16.04
CA SER A 4 32.20 -9.71 -17.17
C SER A 4 30.73 -9.72 -16.72
N ARG A 5 29.79 -9.30 -17.61
CA ARG A 5 28.34 -9.36 -17.35
C ARG A 5 27.88 -10.75 -16.91
N ARG A 6 28.53 -11.80 -17.39
CA ARG A 6 28.24 -13.20 -17.04
C ARG A 6 28.68 -13.52 -15.59
N SER A 7 29.81 -12.98 -15.14
CA SER A 7 30.28 -13.14 -13.75
C SER A 7 29.38 -12.36 -12.76
N PHE A 8 28.87 -11.18 -13.19
CA PHE A 8 27.94 -10.40 -12.37
C PHE A 8 26.59 -11.14 -12.20
N LEU A 9 26.04 -11.71 -13.25
CA LEU A 9 24.78 -12.48 -13.17
C LEU A 9 24.93 -13.77 -12.36
N LEU A 10 26.09 -14.41 -12.40
CA LEU A 10 26.34 -15.61 -11.58
C LEU A 10 26.49 -15.27 -10.08
N THR A 11 27.11 -14.13 -9.76
CA THR A 11 27.25 -13.69 -8.35
C THR A 11 25.93 -13.14 -7.78
N THR A 12 25.13 -12.43 -8.56
CA THR A 12 23.81 -11.97 -8.12
C THR A 12 22.81 -13.13 -8.02
N GLY A 13 22.82 -14.08 -8.95
CA GLY A 13 21.99 -15.27 -8.87
C GLY A 13 22.25 -16.10 -7.61
N ALA A 14 23.52 -16.26 -7.21
CA ALA A 14 23.87 -16.95 -5.96
C ALA A 14 23.44 -16.18 -4.71
N ALA A 15 23.44 -14.83 -4.74
CA ALA A 15 23.01 -14.01 -3.61
C ALA A 15 21.50 -14.04 -3.38
N PHE A 16 20.69 -14.25 -4.43
CA PHE A 16 19.24 -14.40 -4.31
C PHE A 16 18.80 -15.83 -3.96
N ALA A 17 19.61 -16.85 -4.29
CA ALA A 17 19.34 -18.24 -3.94
C ALA A 17 19.61 -18.54 -2.45
N THR A 18 20.56 -17.85 -1.82
CA THR A 18 20.97 -18.12 -0.44
C THR A 18 19.86 -18.04 0.61
N PRO A 19 18.89 -17.12 0.58
CA PRO A 19 17.79 -17.12 1.55
C PRO A 19 16.86 -18.34 1.40
N LEU A 20 16.55 -18.73 0.16
CA LEU A 20 15.71 -19.89 -0.11
C LEU A 20 16.45 -21.21 0.19
N ASP A 21 17.71 -21.31 -0.17
CA ASP A 21 18.54 -22.48 0.15
C ASP A 21 18.83 -22.59 1.65
N ALA A 22 19.00 -21.45 2.34
CA ALA A 22 19.13 -21.43 3.79
C ALA A 22 17.82 -21.85 4.48
N LEU A 23 16.66 -21.43 3.95
CA LEU A 23 15.35 -21.88 4.43
C LEU A 23 15.16 -23.38 4.18
N ARG A 24 15.50 -23.85 2.99
CA ARG A 24 15.44 -25.27 2.63
C ARG A 24 16.38 -26.13 3.47
N SER A 25 17.62 -25.69 3.66
CA SER A 25 18.60 -26.39 4.52
C SER A 25 18.15 -26.43 5.98
N ARG A 26 17.45 -25.43 6.46
CA ARG A 26 16.85 -25.42 7.80
C ARG A 26 15.71 -26.44 7.92
N LEU A 27 14.87 -26.56 6.90
CA LEU A 27 13.80 -27.57 6.84
C LEU A 27 14.38 -28.99 6.76
N GLU A 28 15.45 -29.19 5.95
CA GLU A 28 16.14 -30.47 5.81
C GLU A 28 16.94 -30.86 7.08
N ALA A 29 17.42 -29.88 7.85
CA ALA A 29 18.13 -30.11 9.11
C ALA A 29 17.22 -30.41 10.30
N GLY A 30 15.91 -30.57 10.09
CA GLY A 30 14.95 -30.86 11.17
C GLY A 30 14.81 -29.69 12.15
N ILE A 31 15.14 -28.45 11.73
CA ILE A 31 14.84 -27.28 12.51
C ILE A 31 13.31 -27.17 12.58
N PRO A 32 12.73 -26.99 13.79
CA PRO A 32 11.29 -26.97 13.97
C PRO A 32 10.57 -26.11 12.93
N ALA A 33 9.43 -26.58 12.43
CA ALA A 33 8.58 -25.77 11.57
C ALA A 33 8.28 -24.42 12.25
N PRO A 34 7.97 -23.34 11.49
CA PRO A 34 7.60 -22.05 12.09
C PRO A 34 6.54 -22.15 13.19
N GLU A 35 5.70 -23.16 13.13
CA GLU A 35 4.69 -23.51 14.14
C GLU A 35 5.30 -23.92 15.49
N GLU A 36 6.52 -24.45 15.49
CA GLU A 36 7.24 -24.87 16.71
C GLU A 36 8.17 -23.75 17.24
N LEU A 37 8.50 -22.77 16.41
CA LEU A 37 9.45 -21.69 16.74
C LEU A 37 8.79 -20.39 17.21
N GLY A 38 7.46 -20.24 17.10
CA GLY A 38 6.85 -18.96 17.29
C GLY A 38 5.49 -19.02 17.97
N TYR A 39 4.47 -18.76 17.21
CA TYR A 39 3.13 -18.53 17.73
C TYR A 39 2.27 -19.81 17.84
N GLY A 40 2.82 -20.98 17.46
CA GLY A 40 2.08 -22.25 17.47
C GLY A 40 1.15 -22.43 16.25
N PRO A 41 0.32 -23.49 16.26
CA PRO A 41 -0.52 -23.86 15.14
C PRO A 41 -1.62 -22.82 14.87
N LEU A 42 -1.92 -22.62 13.61
CA LEU A 42 -3.01 -21.76 13.16
C LEU A 42 -4.36 -22.41 13.44
N ARG A 43 -5.29 -21.63 13.95
CA ARG A 43 -6.69 -22.02 14.20
C ARG A 43 -7.63 -21.02 13.55
N GLN A 44 -8.75 -21.52 13.06
CA GLN A 44 -9.82 -20.69 12.53
C GLN A 44 -10.45 -19.88 13.68
N VAL A 45 -10.38 -18.56 13.58
CA VAL A 45 -10.92 -17.62 14.58
C VAL A 45 -11.97 -16.75 13.91
N LYS A 46 -13.03 -16.42 14.63
CA LYS A 46 -14.04 -15.50 14.13
C LYS A 46 -13.53 -14.05 14.21
N ASP A 47 -13.75 -13.32 13.14
CA ASP A 47 -13.59 -11.87 13.12
C ASP A 47 -14.46 -11.18 14.15
N ALA A 48 -13.88 -10.34 14.98
CA ALA A 48 -14.57 -9.68 16.07
C ALA A 48 -15.68 -8.71 15.63
N THR A 49 -15.57 -8.18 14.38
CA THR A 49 -16.54 -7.25 13.82
C THR A 49 -17.71 -7.96 13.16
N THR A 50 -17.44 -8.97 12.34
CA THR A 50 -18.46 -9.62 11.49
C THR A 50 -18.94 -10.95 12.06
N GLY A 51 -18.19 -11.58 12.96
CA GLY A 51 -18.43 -12.93 13.45
C GLY A 51 -18.10 -14.04 12.44
N LEU A 52 -17.61 -13.70 11.26
CA LEU A 52 -17.27 -14.64 10.20
C LEU A 52 -15.85 -15.23 10.41
N PRO A 53 -15.63 -16.50 10.11
CA PRO A 53 -14.33 -17.14 10.21
C PRO A 53 -13.50 -16.87 8.94
N LEU A 54 -12.90 -15.68 8.84
CA LEU A 54 -12.20 -15.21 7.64
C LEU A 54 -10.73 -15.61 7.61
N LEU A 55 -10.08 -15.71 8.77
CA LEU A 55 -8.66 -15.98 8.90
C LEU A 55 -8.40 -17.12 9.87
N GLN A 56 -7.23 -17.75 9.68
CA GLN A 56 -6.61 -18.62 10.67
C GLN A 56 -5.48 -17.85 11.34
N VAL A 57 -5.48 -17.80 12.66
CA VAL A 57 -4.45 -17.13 13.46
C VAL A 57 -3.96 -18.05 14.58
N PRO A 58 -2.76 -17.83 15.14
CA PRO A 58 -2.25 -18.61 16.27
C PRO A 58 -3.14 -18.51 17.52
N GLU A 59 -3.02 -19.46 18.42
CA GLU A 59 -3.75 -19.44 19.69
C GLU A 59 -3.41 -18.18 20.51
N GLY A 60 -4.42 -17.56 21.12
CA GLY A 60 -4.29 -16.30 21.85
C GLY A 60 -4.38 -15.05 20.98
N PHE A 61 -4.32 -15.18 19.65
CA PHE A 61 -4.55 -14.06 18.74
C PHE A 61 -6.03 -13.92 18.40
N ARG A 62 -6.44 -12.68 18.22
CA ARG A 62 -7.73 -12.31 17.66
C ARG A 62 -7.55 -11.22 16.63
N TYR A 63 -8.50 -11.04 15.76
CA TYR A 63 -8.49 -10.00 14.74
C TYR A 63 -9.89 -9.39 14.59
N LEU A 64 -9.90 -8.21 14.03
CA LEU A 64 -11.09 -7.52 13.58
C LEU A 64 -10.87 -6.95 12.19
N THR A 65 -11.92 -6.90 11.39
CA THR A 65 -11.90 -6.31 10.06
C THR A 65 -12.76 -5.06 10.02
N PHE A 66 -12.36 -4.12 9.15
CA PHE A 66 -13.10 -2.88 8.91
C PHE A 66 -12.76 -2.31 7.55
N GLY A 67 -13.58 -1.37 7.09
CA GLY A 67 -13.34 -0.66 5.84
C GLY A 67 -13.50 -1.56 4.62
N TRP A 68 -14.55 -2.33 4.57
CA TRP A 68 -14.91 -3.17 3.45
C TRP A 68 -15.32 -2.34 2.23
N THR A 69 -15.03 -2.84 1.04
CA THR A 69 -15.53 -2.25 -0.19
C THR A 69 -17.05 -2.06 -0.13
N GLY A 70 -17.50 -0.84 -0.35
CA GLY A 70 -18.92 -0.50 -0.30
C GLY A 70 -19.44 -0.01 1.06
N ASP A 71 -18.63 -0.08 2.13
CA ASP A 71 -19.00 0.54 3.40
C ASP A 71 -19.17 2.05 3.27
N GLN A 72 -20.08 2.62 4.05
CA GLN A 72 -20.32 4.07 4.07
C GLN A 72 -19.17 4.81 4.73
N MET A 73 -18.67 5.85 4.07
CA MET A 73 -17.67 6.79 4.61
C MET A 73 -18.34 8.06 5.15
N ASP A 74 -17.60 8.81 5.96
CA ASP A 74 -18.09 10.07 6.59
C ASP A 74 -18.28 11.20 5.59
N ASP A 75 -17.65 11.13 4.44
CA ASP A 75 -17.82 12.09 3.34
C ASP A 75 -19.03 11.77 2.43
N GLY A 76 -19.87 10.83 2.82
CA GLY A 76 -21.06 10.41 2.10
C GLY A 76 -20.81 9.45 0.93
N ARG A 77 -19.57 9.07 0.69
CA ARG A 77 -19.19 8.11 -0.37
C ARG A 77 -19.10 6.71 0.19
N ARG A 78 -18.88 5.75 -0.71
CA ARG A 78 -18.60 4.37 -0.34
C ARG A 78 -17.12 4.08 -0.48
N ILE A 79 -16.57 3.22 0.39
CA ILE A 79 -15.19 2.75 0.30
C ILE A 79 -14.98 2.08 -1.06
N PRO A 80 -13.99 2.56 -1.84
CA PRO A 80 -13.69 2.01 -3.16
C PRO A 80 -13.12 0.58 -3.07
N PRO A 81 -13.20 -0.20 -4.15
CA PRO A 81 -12.57 -1.52 -4.23
C PRO A 81 -11.05 -1.44 -4.42
N LEU A 82 -10.44 -2.61 -4.65
CA LEU A 82 -9.02 -2.79 -4.99
C LEU A 82 -8.09 -2.09 -3.99
N HIS A 83 -8.24 -2.50 -2.73
CA HIS A 83 -7.38 -2.06 -1.63
C HIS A 83 -5.95 -2.55 -1.88
N ASP A 84 -4.98 -1.65 -1.75
CA ASP A 84 -3.58 -1.93 -1.97
C ASP A 84 -2.69 -1.27 -0.91
N GLY A 85 -1.49 -0.80 -1.27
CA GLY A 85 -0.50 -0.26 -0.37
C GLY A 85 -1.04 0.71 0.68
N MET A 86 -0.56 0.56 1.91
CA MET A 86 -1.07 1.31 3.05
C MET A 86 0.04 1.61 4.05
N ALA A 87 -0.05 2.77 4.71
CA ALA A 87 0.77 3.08 5.87
C ALA A 87 -0.07 3.49 7.08
N ALA A 88 0.51 3.29 8.26
CA ALA A 88 -0.05 3.69 9.53
C ALA A 88 0.74 4.85 10.15
N PHE A 89 0.03 5.85 10.64
CA PHE A 89 0.58 7.06 11.27
C PHE A 89 -0.03 7.29 12.65
N PRO A 90 0.68 7.98 13.56
CA PRO A 90 0.11 8.38 14.84
C PRO A 90 -1.08 9.35 14.65
N GLY A 91 -2.24 9.03 15.20
CA GLY A 91 -3.47 9.85 15.12
C GLY A 91 -3.74 10.73 16.34
N GLY A 92 -2.81 10.78 17.30
CA GLY A 92 -3.03 11.45 18.58
C GLY A 92 -4.06 10.71 19.45
N LYS A 93 -4.01 10.94 20.76
CA LYS A 93 -4.94 10.32 21.75
C LYS A 93 -5.06 8.79 21.64
N GLY A 94 -3.96 8.11 21.30
CA GLY A 94 -3.92 6.66 21.11
C GLY A 94 -4.53 6.12 19.80
N ARG A 95 -4.97 6.99 18.91
CA ARG A 95 -5.54 6.62 17.62
C ARG A 95 -4.45 6.33 16.57
N VAL A 96 -4.83 5.59 15.55
CA VAL A 96 -4.01 5.31 14.37
C VAL A 96 -4.71 5.88 13.14
N ILE A 97 -3.94 6.52 12.27
CA ILE A 97 -4.40 6.97 10.96
C ILE A 97 -3.82 6.02 9.92
N LEU A 98 -4.68 5.49 9.06
CA LEU A 98 -4.31 4.62 7.96
C LEU A 98 -4.57 5.37 6.64
N VAL A 99 -3.54 5.52 5.81
CA VAL A 99 -3.69 6.01 4.43
C VAL A 99 -3.52 4.82 3.51
N ARG A 100 -4.54 4.52 2.70
CA ARG A 100 -4.62 3.31 1.90
C ARG A 100 -4.92 3.63 0.43
N ASN A 101 -4.18 3.00 -0.46
CA ASN A 101 -4.37 3.05 -1.90
C ASN A 101 -5.60 2.26 -2.35
N HIS A 102 -6.13 2.69 -3.51
CA HIS A 102 -7.11 1.97 -4.29
C HIS A 102 -6.59 1.87 -5.73
N GLU A 103 -6.13 0.68 -6.12
CA GLU A 103 -5.50 0.39 -7.41
C GLU A 103 -6.53 0.30 -8.55
N ILE A 104 -7.27 1.38 -8.77
CA ILE A 104 -8.32 1.44 -9.77
C ILE A 104 -7.79 2.05 -11.07
N GLY A 105 -8.16 1.45 -12.19
CA GLY A 105 -7.84 1.94 -13.54
C GLY A 105 -8.66 3.16 -13.96
N PRO A 106 -8.71 3.46 -15.28
CA PRO A 106 -9.55 4.51 -15.83
C PRO A 106 -11.02 4.36 -15.42
N GLY A 107 -11.67 5.48 -15.11
CA GLY A 107 -13.04 5.52 -14.64
C GLY A 107 -13.36 6.83 -13.92
N PRO A 108 -14.58 7.02 -13.44
CA PRO A 108 -14.96 8.22 -12.70
C PRO A 108 -14.09 8.40 -11.45
N ALA A 109 -13.58 9.61 -11.22
CA ALA A 109 -12.78 9.92 -10.04
C ALA A 109 -13.57 9.75 -8.74
N LEU A 110 -12.88 9.37 -7.67
CA LEU A 110 -13.46 9.13 -6.34
C LEU A 110 -14.06 10.39 -5.70
N ALA A 111 -13.59 11.57 -6.08
CA ALA A 111 -14.06 12.85 -5.54
C ALA A 111 -13.94 13.97 -6.59
N ALA A 112 -14.60 15.11 -6.34
CA ALA A 112 -14.57 16.26 -7.25
C ALA A 112 -13.21 16.98 -7.25
N ALA A 113 -12.55 17.09 -6.09
CA ALA A 113 -11.17 17.57 -6.00
C ALA A 113 -10.24 16.43 -6.44
N THR A 114 -9.74 16.50 -7.66
CA THR A 114 -9.11 15.39 -8.35
C THR A 114 -8.00 15.86 -9.29
N TYR A 115 -7.01 15.00 -9.55
CA TYR A 115 -6.02 15.23 -10.61
C TYR A 115 -6.65 15.06 -11.99
N ASP A 116 -7.21 13.89 -12.27
CA ASP A 116 -7.92 13.58 -13.53
C ASP A 116 -9.32 13.05 -13.21
N SER A 117 -10.35 13.64 -13.79
CA SER A 117 -11.75 13.25 -13.57
C SER A 117 -12.10 11.87 -14.18
N ASN A 118 -11.25 11.35 -15.06
CA ASN A 118 -11.43 10.08 -15.75
C ASN A 118 -10.52 8.97 -15.22
N ALA A 119 -9.84 9.21 -14.10
CA ALA A 119 -9.00 8.23 -13.42
C ALA A 119 -9.63 7.83 -12.08
N GLY A 120 -9.96 6.54 -11.96
CA GLY A 120 -10.76 6.01 -10.85
C GLY A 120 -9.98 5.73 -9.55
N GLY A 121 -8.64 5.81 -9.58
CA GLY A 121 -7.78 5.54 -8.44
C GLY A 121 -7.68 6.71 -7.46
N GLY A 122 -6.97 6.44 -6.38
CA GLY A 122 -6.77 7.40 -5.30
C GLY A 122 -6.46 6.76 -3.97
N THR A 123 -6.68 7.51 -2.88
CA THR A 123 -6.48 7.00 -1.52
C THR A 123 -7.66 7.30 -0.63
N THR A 124 -7.84 6.47 0.40
CA THR A 124 -8.69 6.77 1.56
C THR A 124 -7.86 6.92 2.82
N THR A 125 -8.27 7.83 3.69
CA THR A 125 -7.70 7.98 5.03
C THR A 125 -8.73 7.57 6.07
N THR A 126 -8.36 6.60 6.92
CA THR A 126 -9.18 6.06 8.00
C THR A 126 -8.54 6.38 9.34
N VAL A 127 -9.30 6.93 10.27
CA VAL A 127 -8.92 7.08 11.68
C VAL A 127 -9.50 5.91 12.45
N PHE A 128 -8.64 5.13 13.09
CA PHE A 128 -9.00 3.97 13.88
C PHE A 128 -8.68 4.20 15.36
N ASP A 129 -9.57 3.80 16.24
CA ASP A 129 -9.38 3.82 17.68
C ASP A 129 -9.15 2.38 18.19
N PRO A 130 -7.89 1.99 18.49
CA PRO A 130 -7.58 0.62 18.93
C PRO A 130 -8.18 0.27 20.29
N ALA A 131 -8.34 1.26 21.18
CA ALA A 131 -8.91 1.01 22.51
C ALA A 131 -10.42 0.75 22.45
N ALA A 132 -11.11 1.44 21.54
CA ALA A 132 -12.53 1.24 21.28
C ALA A 132 -12.82 0.19 20.20
N GLU A 133 -11.77 -0.33 19.54
CA GLU A 133 -11.83 -1.31 18.45
C GLU A 133 -12.78 -0.90 17.31
N ARG A 134 -12.74 0.38 16.93
CA ARG A 134 -13.65 0.90 15.91
C ARG A 134 -13.04 1.96 15.02
N VAL A 135 -13.56 2.07 13.82
CA VAL A 135 -13.34 3.21 12.94
C VAL A 135 -13.98 4.45 13.54
N VAL A 136 -13.25 5.54 13.56
CA VAL A 136 -13.73 6.86 13.99
C VAL A 136 -14.22 7.65 12.79
N SER A 137 -13.46 7.62 11.68
CA SER A 137 -13.84 8.27 10.43
C SER A 137 -13.09 7.66 9.25
N THR A 138 -13.69 7.72 8.07
CA THR A 138 -13.05 7.37 6.79
C THR A 138 -13.50 8.35 5.72
N ARG A 139 -12.55 8.83 4.90
CA ARG A 139 -12.81 9.75 3.80
C ARG A 139 -11.86 9.52 2.63
N VAL A 140 -12.22 10.00 1.44
CA VAL A 140 -11.28 10.12 0.32
C VAL A 140 -10.23 11.18 0.66
N SER A 141 -8.95 10.87 0.45
CA SER A 141 -7.82 11.78 0.70
C SER A 141 -7.04 12.16 -0.56
N LEU A 142 -7.15 11.38 -1.63
CA LEU A 142 -6.67 11.70 -2.97
C LEU A 142 -7.62 11.06 -3.98
N ALA A 143 -7.87 11.74 -5.10
CA ALA A 143 -8.69 11.22 -6.20
C ALA A 143 -8.10 11.56 -7.56
N GLY A 144 -8.47 10.77 -8.58
CA GLY A 144 -8.10 11.03 -9.96
C GLY A 144 -6.69 10.62 -10.33
N THR A 145 -6.19 9.62 -9.68
CA THR A 145 -4.98 8.90 -10.04
C THR A 145 -5.32 7.54 -10.64
N VAL A 146 -4.35 6.84 -11.19
CA VAL A 146 -4.58 5.55 -11.83
C VAL A 146 -3.65 4.48 -11.27
N ARG A 147 -4.24 3.31 -10.92
CA ARG A 147 -3.48 2.15 -10.46
C ARG A 147 -2.49 2.48 -9.34
N ASN A 148 -2.99 3.08 -8.26
CA ASN A 148 -2.19 3.31 -7.06
C ASN A 148 -1.88 1.97 -6.38
N CYS A 149 -0.72 1.39 -6.70
CA CYS A 149 -0.28 0.10 -6.20
C CYS A 149 0.29 0.24 -4.79
N ALA A 150 1.58 0.52 -4.68
CA ALA A 150 2.22 0.73 -3.38
C ALA A 150 2.66 2.19 -3.19
N GLY A 151 3.73 2.40 -2.47
CA GLY A 151 4.26 3.71 -2.14
C GLY A 151 5.20 3.65 -0.96
N GLY A 152 5.30 4.73 -0.19
CA GLY A 152 6.13 4.78 1.00
C GLY A 152 5.74 5.86 2.00
N ALA A 153 5.86 5.54 3.29
CA ALA A 153 5.71 6.54 4.34
C ALA A 153 6.93 7.46 4.38
N THR A 154 6.68 8.76 4.53
CA THR A 154 7.75 9.74 4.68
C THR A 154 8.09 9.98 6.15
N PRO A 155 9.32 10.39 6.46
CA PRO A 155 9.71 10.77 7.82
C PRO A 155 8.95 12.00 8.37
N TRP A 156 8.35 12.80 7.49
CA TRP A 156 7.59 14.00 7.86
C TRP A 156 6.08 13.79 7.96
N GLY A 157 5.62 12.53 7.88
CA GLY A 157 4.23 12.19 8.20
C GLY A 157 3.26 12.26 7.02
N SER A 158 3.71 11.91 5.82
CA SER A 158 2.84 11.74 4.66
C SER A 158 3.02 10.37 4.03
N TRP A 159 2.09 9.98 3.19
CA TRP A 159 2.16 8.83 2.30
C TRP A 159 2.47 9.29 0.89
N LEU A 160 3.52 8.75 0.30
CA LEU A 160 3.78 8.89 -1.14
C LEU A 160 3.13 7.71 -1.85
N THR A 161 2.09 7.97 -2.63
CA THR A 161 1.39 6.94 -3.41
C THR A 161 1.89 6.92 -4.84
N CYS A 162 2.08 5.73 -5.38
CA CYS A 162 2.70 5.48 -6.68
C CYS A 162 1.67 5.03 -7.71
N GLU A 163 1.70 5.61 -8.90
CA GLU A 163 0.92 5.14 -10.06
C GLU A 163 1.69 4.06 -10.82
N GLU A 164 1.18 2.84 -10.85
CA GLU A 164 1.73 1.73 -11.65
C GLU A 164 1.18 1.75 -13.09
N SER A 165 1.14 2.92 -13.69
CA SER A 165 0.64 3.13 -15.05
C SER A 165 1.18 4.43 -15.62
N VAL A 166 1.53 4.42 -16.91
CA VAL A 166 1.90 5.61 -17.70
C VAL A 166 0.80 6.00 -18.68
N ALA A 167 -0.45 5.63 -18.41
CA ALA A 167 -1.58 6.03 -19.22
C ALA A 167 -1.64 7.56 -19.41
N GLY A 168 -2.14 7.99 -20.56
CA GLY A 168 -2.19 9.40 -20.88
C GLY A 168 -2.87 9.67 -22.21
N PRO A 169 -2.81 10.92 -22.74
CA PRO A 169 -3.51 11.30 -23.97
C PRO A 169 -3.12 10.51 -25.23
N THR A 170 -1.93 9.94 -25.23
CA THR A 170 -1.41 9.15 -26.37
C THR A 170 -1.52 7.65 -26.19
N ASP A 171 -2.02 7.19 -25.04
CA ASP A 171 -2.28 5.77 -24.80
C ASP A 171 -3.42 5.29 -25.72
N ARG A 172 -3.20 4.18 -26.43
CA ARG A 172 -4.17 3.66 -27.40
C ARG A 172 -5.23 2.76 -26.74
N GLU A 173 -4.89 2.13 -25.64
CA GLU A 173 -5.76 1.18 -24.95
C GLU A 173 -6.60 1.86 -23.86
N ASN A 174 -5.98 2.77 -23.12
CA ASN A 174 -6.58 3.46 -21.99
C ASN A 174 -6.29 4.97 -22.03
N PRO A 175 -6.79 5.71 -23.04
CA PRO A 175 -6.51 7.14 -23.15
C PRO A 175 -7.12 7.90 -21.98
N LEU A 176 -6.28 8.71 -21.32
CA LEU A 176 -6.71 9.60 -20.23
C LEU A 176 -6.40 11.06 -20.63
N PRO A 177 -7.21 12.03 -20.19
CA PRO A 177 -7.00 13.45 -20.50
C PRO A 177 -5.64 13.98 -20.05
N LEU A 178 -5.15 13.50 -18.91
CA LEU A 178 -3.86 13.89 -18.35
C LEU A 178 -2.85 12.74 -18.41
N GLN A 179 -1.57 13.11 -18.35
CA GLN A 179 -0.48 12.13 -18.26
C GLN A 179 -0.39 11.59 -16.83
N HIS A 180 -0.34 10.27 -16.71
CA HIS A 180 -0.12 9.53 -15.48
C HIS A 180 1.28 8.90 -15.43
N GLY A 181 1.60 8.20 -14.35
CA GLY A 181 2.91 7.65 -14.07
C GLY A 181 3.71 8.52 -13.13
N TYR A 182 3.03 9.08 -12.14
CA TYR A 182 3.62 9.96 -11.14
C TYR A 182 3.43 9.44 -9.71
N VAL A 183 4.17 10.06 -8.81
CA VAL A 183 3.98 9.93 -7.36
C VAL A 183 3.19 11.14 -6.87
N PHE A 184 2.29 10.91 -5.92
CA PHE A 184 1.51 11.95 -5.24
C PHE A 184 1.74 11.89 -3.74
N GLU A 185 1.76 13.03 -3.08
CA GLU A 185 1.86 13.11 -1.64
C GLU A 185 0.50 13.27 -0.99
N VAL A 186 0.26 12.47 0.06
CA VAL A 186 -0.97 12.50 0.85
C VAL A 186 -0.60 12.71 2.32
N PRO A 187 -0.83 13.90 2.88
CA PRO A 187 -0.67 14.14 4.32
C PRO A 187 -1.55 13.20 5.12
N HIS A 188 -1.02 12.60 6.21
CA HIS A 188 -1.81 11.65 7.00
C HIS A 188 -3.02 12.30 7.69
N ASP A 189 -2.93 13.58 8.03
CA ASP A 189 -3.96 14.35 8.74
C ASP A 189 -4.84 15.23 7.83
N GLY A 190 -4.56 15.24 6.51
CA GLY A 190 -5.22 16.07 5.53
C GLY A 190 -5.65 15.35 4.26
N ALA A 191 -6.06 16.13 3.27
CA ALA A 191 -6.23 15.69 1.90
C ALA A 191 -5.03 16.12 1.06
N SER A 192 -4.71 15.35 0.02
CA SER A 192 -3.75 15.73 -1.01
C SER A 192 -4.26 16.94 -1.79
N ASP A 193 -3.36 17.77 -2.29
CA ASP A 193 -3.66 18.82 -3.26
C ASP A 193 -3.82 18.27 -4.69
N ALA A 194 -3.73 16.97 -4.85
CA ALA A 194 -3.85 16.24 -6.11
C ALA A 194 -2.86 16.71 -7.19
N LYS A 195 -1.64 17.10 -6.78
CA LYS A 195 -0.58 17.51 -7.70
C LYS A 195 0.48 16.43 -7.81
N PRO A 196 0.83 16.01 -9.05
CA PRO A 196 1.90 15.05 -9.26
C PRO A 196 3.27 15.65 -8.92
N ILE A 197 4.13 14.87 -8.30
CA ILE A 197 5.53 15.24 -8.00
C ILE A 197 6.37 14.96 -9.26
N LYS A 198 6.27 15.83 -10.26
CA LYS A 198 6.92 15.63 -11.57
C LYS A 198 8.44 15.51 -11.50
N ALA A 199 9.06 16.08 -10.46
CA ALA A 199 10.51 15.96 -10.25
C ALA A 199 10.95 14.51 -9.94
N MET A 200 10.03 13.64 -9.53
CA MET A 200 10.28 12.22 -9.31
C MET A 200 10.23 11.38 -10.59
N GLY A 201 9.99 12.00 -11.73
CA GLY A 201 9.92 11.32 -13.04
C GLY A 201 8.51 10.92 -13.43
N CYS A 202 8.39 10.32 -14.63
CA CYS A 202 7.16 9.75 -15.18
C CYS A 202 7.48 8.36 -15.73
N PHE A 203 7.09 7.33 -14.99
CA PHE A 203 7.27 5.92 -15.34
C PHE A 203 6.27 5.07 -14.55
N VAL A 204 6.28 3.77 -14.74
CA VAL A 204 5.48 2.85 -13.94
C VAL A 204 6.11 2.76 -12.56
N HIS A 205 5.53 3.48 -11.59
CA HIS A 205 6.00 3.47 -10.20
C HIS A 205 5.31 2.37 -9.40
N GLU A 206 6.09 1.56 -8.68
CA GLU A 206 5.53 0.61 -7.73
C GLU A 206 5.59 1.15 -6.31
N ALA A 207 6.79 1.44 -5.82
CA ALA A 207 7.00 1.83 -4.45
C ALA A 207 8.06 2.93 -4.31
N VAL A 208 8.08 3.55 -3.13
CA VAL A 208 9.14 4.49 -2.73
C VAL A 208 9.62 4.17 -1.32
N ALA A 209 10.91 4.48 -1.07
CA ALA A 209 11.48 4.50 0.26
C ALA A 209 12.25 5.80 0.45
N VAL A 210 12.05 6.45 1.59
CA VAL A 210 12.73 7.71 1.92
C VAL A 210 13.77 7.45 3.00
N ASP A 211 15.03 7.78 2.72
CA ASP A 211 16.07 7.78 3.74
C ASP A 211 15.81 8.91 4.75
N PRO A 212 15.55 8.59 6.03
CA PRO A 212 15.20 9.61 7.01
C PRO A 212 16.36 10.55 7.39
N GLN A 213 17.60 10.17 7.07
CA GLN A 213 18.76 11.00 7.39
C GLN A 213 19.08 12.00 6.29
N THR A 214 18.94 11.62 5.04
CA THR A 214 19.33 12.43 3.87
C THR A 214 18.15 13.03 3.13
N GLY A 215 16.96 12.48 3.30
CA GLY A 215 15.76 12.83 2.52
C GLY A 215 15.80 12.30 1.09
N ILE A 216 16.77 11.46 0.74
CA ILE A 216 16.84 10.84 -0.60
C ILE A 216 15.68 9.86 -0.74
N VAL A 217 14.99 9.96 -1.87
CA VAL A 217 13.88 9.06 -2.23
C VAL A 217 14.37 8.03 -3.25
N TYR A 218 14.20 6.77 -2.89
CA TYR A 218 14.44 5.64 -3.78
C TYR A 218 13.10 5.17 -4.35
N GLN A 219 13.08 4.80 -5.61
CA GLN A 219 11.86 4.45 -6.34
C GLN A 219 12.05 3.14 -7.12
N THR A 220 11.00 2.36 -7.24
CA THR A 220 10.92 1.14 -8.06
C THR A 220 9.80 1.26 -9.07
#